data_be4dc409ab3be1595b239a6da647180a
#
_entry.id   be4dc409ab3be1595b239a6da647180a
#
_cell.length_a   1.000
_cell.length_b   1.000
_cell.length_c   1.000
_cell.angle_alpha   90.00
_cell.angle_beta   90.00
_cell.angle_gamma   90.00
#
_symmetry.space_group_name_H-M   'P 1'
#
loop_
_entity.id
_entity.type
_entity.pdbx_description
1 polymer ?
#
loop_
_entity_poly.entity_id
_entity_poly.type
_entity_poly.pdbx_seq_one_letter_code
_entity_poly.pdbx_strand_id
1 'polypeptide(L)'
;MKKIPLTYFFDFSTADDDKRRSVLHEFSLAGAENIVLSPYFIYAVRNDCRMRDVFLQELEREGLKFLDAHSPFGKNIDLNCPDEEYRKKSVELHSDALSIASDMGVKTITVHVGTDCIFPGISGAEHLENIRRMLEKLLPCAEKNKIAICIENIWSPCNSPESLLYLKNCFDSDYLGFCYDAGHANLMDKGRNFAECNAADCWRFAGVGPQWENAALEKMLPHVMTCHLHDNDGFSDTHSGIGTGTVDFNHIIPLLYSAPKLQCMHSEVKSEVHNIPIKKLCADFKAVTAV
;
A
#
# COMPACT_ATOMS: atom_id res chain seq x y z
N MET A 1 17.10 14.50 13.08
CA MET A 1 15.83 14.15 12.40
C MET A 1 15.24 12.87 12.98
N LYS A 2 13.92 12.67 12.93
CA LYS A 2 13.26 11.42 13.36
C LYS A 2 13.75 10.30 12.44
N LYS A 3 14.32 9.20 13.00
CA LYS A 3 14.66 8.03 12.21
C LYS A 3 13.36 7.32 11.86
N ILE A 4 12.99 7.29 10.56
CA ILE A 4 11.84 6.55 10.08
C ILE A 4 12.31 5.16 9.67
N PRO A 5 11.73 4.08 10.21
CA PRO A 5 12.15 2.74 9.87
C PRO A 5 11.74 2.36 8.44
N LEU A 6 12.55 1.51 7.80
CA LEU A 6 12.33 1.00 6.45
C LEU A 6 11.77 -0.40 6.52
N THR A 7 10.86 -0.75 5.60
CA THR A 7 10.34 -2.10 5.41
C THR A 7 10.35 -2.47 3.93
N TYR A 8 10.41 -3.75 3.62
CA TYR A 8 10.61 -4.24 2.26
C TYR A 8 9.53 -5.24 1.88
N PHE A 9 8.91 -5.02 0.74
CA PHE A 9 8.02 -5.98 0.11
C PHE A 9 8.81 -7.04 -0.66
N PHE A 10 8.28 -8.26 -0.67
CA PHE A 10 8.64 -9.34 -1.57
C PHE A 10 7.38 -10.17 -1.85
N ASP A 11 7.17 -10.56 -3.09
CA ASP A 11 6.05 -11.43 -3.44
C ASP A 11 6.37 -12.90 -3.16
N PHE A 12 5.88 -13.40 -2.03
CA PHE A 12 6.02 -14.80 -1.63
C PHE A 12 4.96 -15.72 -2.22
N SER A 13 4.05 -15.24 -3.08
CA SER A 13 2.90 -16.01 -3.56
C SER A 13 3.27 -17.29 -4.29
N THR A 14 4.44 -17.34 -4.92
CA THR A 14 4.96 -18.51 -5.63
C THR A 14 6.12 -19.20 -4.91
N ALA A 15 6.47 -18.73 -3.71
CA ALA A 15 7.59 -19.27 -2.95
C ALA A 15 7.14 -20.48 -2.09
N ASP A 16 7.87 -21.56 -2.18
CA ASP A 16 7.80 -22.64 -1.19
C ASP A 16 8.50 -22.23 0.12
N ASP A 17 8.44 -23.09 1.12
CA ASP A 17 9.02 -22.83 2.43
C ASP A 17 10.53 -22.61 2.40
N ASP A 18 11.26 -23.37 1.55
CA ASP A 18 12.72 -23.23 1.44
C ASP A 18 13.09 -21.92 0.76
N LYS A 19 12.40 -21.55 -0.31
CA LYS A 19 12.58 -20.27 -0.98
C LYS A 19 12.25 -19.10 -0.05
N ARG A 20 11.15 -19.19 0.70
CA ARG A 20 10.78 -18.16 1.67
C ARG A 20 11.89 -17.94 2.70
N ARG A 21 12.39 -19.00 3.32
CA ARG A 21 13.49 -18.93 4.30
C ARG A 21 14.77 -18.36 3.70
N SER A 22 15.12 -18.77 2.46
CA SER A 22 16.29 -18.23 1.74
C SER A 22 16.16 -16.71 1.53
N VAL A 23 14.99 -16.23 1.10
CA VAL A 23 14.74 -14.81 0.87
C VAL A 23 14.81 -14.01 2.17
N LEU A 24 14.24 -14.52 3.28
CA LEU A 24 14.35 -13.88 4.58
C LEU A 24 15.82 -13.76 5.03
N HIS A 25 16.60 -14.81 4.82
CA HIS A 25 18.03 -14.79 5.10
C HIS A 25 18.78 -13.75 4.25
N GLU A 26 18.46 -13.64 2.96
CA GLU A 26 19.05 -12.62 2.08
C GLU A 26 18.73 -11.20 2.57
N PHE A 27 17.49 -10.91 3.02
CA PHE A 27 17.14 -9.62 3.62
C PHE A 27 17.95 -9.34 4.89
N SER A 28 18.10 -10.33 5.76
CA SER A 28 18.92 -10.23 6.97
C SER A 28 20.37 -9.90 6.63
N LEU A 29 20.98 -10.62 5.69
CA LEU A 29 22.36 -10.36 5.22
C LEU A 29 22.51 -8.98 4.55
N ALA A 30 21.45 -8.45 3.92
CA ALA A 30 21.43 -7.10 3.36
C ALA A 30 21.22 -6.01 4.45
N GLY A 31 21.10 -6.41 5.71
CA GLY A 31 20.91 -5.50 6.85
C GLY A 31 19.51 -4.86 6.85
N ALA A 32 18.50 -5.55 6.34
CA ALA A 32 17.10 -5.20 6.61
C ALA A 32 16.76 -5.56 8.07
N GLU A 33 15.87 -4.78 8.66
CA GLU A 33 15.31 -5.04 9.99
C GLU A 33 13.84 -5.44 9.90
N ASN A 34 13.16 -5.03 8.81
CA ASN A 34 11.74 -5.21 8.68
C ASN A 34 11.35 -5.66 7.27
N ILE A 35 10.31 -6.47 7.20
CA ILE A 35 9.62 -6.83 5.97
C ILE A 35 8.13 -6.55 6.08
N VAL A 36 7.44 -6.53 4.94
CA VAL A 36 6.01 -6.28 4.86
C VAL A 36 5.23 -7.56 5.13
N LEU A 37 4.19 -7.46 5.94
CA LEU A 37 3.17 -8.48 6.08
C LEU A 37 2.25 -8.43 4.85
N SER A 38 2.66 -9.13 3.78
CA SER A 38 1.95 -9.14 2.50
C SER A 38 0.67 -9.99 2.54
N PRO A 39 -0.21 -9.91 1.53
CA PRO A 39 -1.39 -10.78 1.42
C PRO A 39 -1.09 -12.28 1.52
N TYR A 40 0.08 -12.72 1.05
CA TYR A 40 0.52 -14.11 1.20
C TYR A 40 0.50 -14.58 2.67
N PHE A 41 1.14 -13.83 3.56
CA PHE A 41 1.20 -14.18 4.98
C PHE A 41 -0.19 -14.11 5.64
N ILE A 42 -0.99 -13.09 5.28
CA ILE A 42 -2.36 -12.93 5.80
C ILE A 42 -3.23 -14.13 5.42
N TYR A 43 -3.22 -14.53 4.16
CA TYR A 43 -3.98 -15.70 3.71
C TYR A 43 -3.49 -17.00 4.36
N ALA A 44 -2.17 -17.18 4.50
CA ALA A 44 -1.63 -18.36 5.15
C ALA A 44 -2.09 -18.49 6.60
N VAL A 45 -2.02 -17.41 7.38
CA VAL A 45 -2.46 -17.38 8.79
C VAL A 45 -3.98 -17.51 8.90
N ARG A 46 -4.75 -16.88 8.01
CA ARG A 46 -6.21 -17.01 7.95
C ARG A 46 -6.65 -18.45 7.70
N ASN A 47 -5.95 -19.16 6.84
CA ASN A 47 -6.25 -20.56 6.50
C ASN A 47 -5.77 -21.53 7.58
N ASP A 48 -4.65 -21.25 8.24
CA ASP A 48 -4.09 -22.04 9.34
C ASP A 48 -3.42 -21.10 10.36
N CYS A 49 -4.08 -20.88 11.49
CA CYS A 49 -3.60 -19.97 12.54
C CYS A 49 -2.21 -20.34 13.11
N ARG A 50 -1.78 -21.61 12.97
CA ARG A 50 -0.43 -22.06 13.39
C ARG A 50 0.67 -21.41 12.57
N MET A 51 0.38 -21.00 11.34
CA MET A 51 1.34 -20.32 10.47
C MET A 51 1.83 -18.99 11.04
N ARG A 52 1.05 -18.33 11.90
CA ARG A 52 1.50 -17.14 12.62
C ARG A 52 2.79 -17.42 13.40
N ASP A 53 2.79 -18.44 14.22
CA ASP A 53 3.93 -18.77 15.07
C ASP A 53 5.13 -19.28 14.24
N VAL A 54 4.87 -19.98 13.12
CA VAL A 54 5.90 -20.38 12.17
C VAL A 54 6.60 -19.15 11.58
N PHE A 55 5.85 -18.17 11.06
CA PHE A 55 6.42 -16.99 10.44
C PHE A 55 7.16 -16.11 11.46
N LEU A 56 6.61 -15.91 12.65
CA LEU A 56 7.28 -15.13 13.68
C LEU A 56 8.61 -15.77 14.11
N GLN A 57 8.67 -17.11 14.23
CA GLN A 57 9.91 -17.81 14.51
C GLN A 57 10.94 -17.75 13.38
N GLU A 58 10.51 -17.82 12.12
CA GLU A 58 11.40 -17.66 10.96
C GLU A 58 12.01 -16.25 10.94
N LEU A 59 11.19 -15.22 11.18
CA LEU A 59 11.67 -13.83 11.24
C LEU A 59 12.63 -13.59 12.42
N GLU A 60 12.29 -14.12 13.61
CA GLU A 60 13.13 -13.98 14.80
C GLU A 60 14.52 -14.59 14.58
N ARG A 61 14.61 -15.76 13.93
CA ARG A 61 15.90 -16.42 13.60
C ARG A 61 16.79 -15.54 12.71
N GLU A 62 16.20 -14.74 11.83
CA GLU A 62 16.88 -13.86 10.91
C GLU A 62 17.03 -12.42 11.46
N GLY A 63 16.56 -12.15 12.68
CA GLY A 63 16.57 -10.80 13.26
C GLY A 63 15.64 -9.83 12.56
N LEU A 64 14.63 -10.34 11.86
CA LEU A 64 13.62 -9.56 11.12
C LEU A 64 12.32 -9.47 11.92
N LYS A 65 11.47 -8.51 11.54
CA LYS A 65 10.09 -8.40 12.04
C LYS A 65 9.17 -7.84 10.96
N PHE A 66 7.87 -8.03 11.11
CA PHE A 66 6.89 -7.28 10.35
C PHE A 66 6.77 -5.86 10.90
N LEU A 67 6.60 -4.88 10.01
CA LEU A 67 6.45 -3.48 10.41
C LEU A 67 5.20 -2.83 9.81
N ASP A 68 4.94 -3.04 8.54
CA ASP A 68 3.79 -2.57 7.79
C ASP A 68 3.07 -3.76 7.15
N ALA A 69 1.82 -3.59 6.77
CA ALA A 69 1.04 -4.64 6.13
C ALA A 69 0.35 -4.14 4.87
N HIS A 70 0.14 -5.04 3.94
CA HIS A 70 -0.75 -4.82 2.81
C HIS A 70 -1.92 -5.82 2.88
N SER A 71 -3.14 -5.31 2.93
CA SER A 71 -4.35 -6.14 2.96
C SER A 71 -4.55 -6.84 1.61
N PRO A 72 -5.21 -8.00 1.55
CA PRO A 72 -5.70 -8.56 0.29
C PRO A 72 -6.51 -7.54 -0.51
N PHE A 73 -6.39 -7.59 -1.84
CA PHE A 73 -7.04 -6.64 -2.75
C PHE A 73 -7.51 -7.33 -4.03
N GLY A 74 -8.30 -6.62 -4.83
CA GLY A 74 -8.80 -7.08 -6.13
C GLY A 74 -10.30 -6.85 -6.31
N LYS A 75 -10.80 -7.09 -7.51
CA LYS A 75 -12.13 -6.71 -7.99
C LYS A 75 -13.28 -6.93 -6.99
N ASN A 76 -13.32 -8.06 -6.30
CA ASN A 76 -14.40 -8.43 -5.38
C ASN A 76 -14.01 -8.27 -3.90
N ILE A 77 -12.85 -7.67 -3.64
CA ILE A 77 -12.26 -7.48 -2.32
C ILE A 77 -12.20 -5.99 -1.98
N ASP A 78 -11.90 -5.15 -2.97
CA ASP A 78 -11.73 -3.70 -2.80
C ASP A 78 -13.02 -3.04 -2.30
N LEU A 79 -12.85 -1.93 -1.60
CA LEU A 79 -13.95 -1.30 -0.83
C LEU A 79 -15.05 -0.68 -1.71
N ASN A 80 -14.76 -0.38 -2.97
CA ASN A 80 -15.73 0.19 -3.92
C ASN A 80 -16.67 -0.85 -4.55
N CYS A 81 -16.53 -2.14 -4.26
CA CYS A 81 -17.34 -3.21 -4.85
C CYS A 81 -18.85 -2.94 -4.70
N PRO A 82 -19.64 -2.92 -5.80
CA PRO A 82 -21.07 -2.62 -5.74
C PRO A 82 -21.91 -3.79 -5.23
N ASP A 83 -21.43 -5.01 -5.32
CA ASP A 83 -22.17 -6.22 -4.93
C ASP A 83 -22.15 -6.41 -3.42
N GLU A 84 -23.35 -6.52 -2.82
CA GLU A 84 -23.50 -6.61 -1.35
C GLU A 84 -22.93 -7.90 -0.77
N GLU A 85 -23.04 -9.02 -1.46
CA GLU A 85 -22.52 -10.30 -0.98
C GLU A 85 -20.99 -10.32 -0.99
N TYR A 86 -20.37 -9.75 -2.03
CA TYR A 86 -18.92 -9.56 -2.04
C TYR A 86 -18.47 -8.58 -0.97
N ARG A 87 -19.19 -7.46 -0.74
CA ARG A 87 -18.87 -6.53 0.36
C ARG A 87 -18.89 -7.19 1.72
N LYS A 88 -19.88 -8.05 2.01
CA LYS A 88 -19.92 -8.80 3.30
C LYS A 88 -18.67 -9.66 3.47
N LYS A 89 -18.29 -10.43 2.46
CA LYS A 89 -17.09 -11.28 2.46
C LYS A 89 -15.80 -10.45 2.57
N SER A 90 -15.78 -9.29 1.93
CA SER A 90 -14.66 -8.36 1.98
C SER A 90 -14.50 -7.74 3.38
N VAL A 91 -15.60 -7.38 4.06
CA VAL A 91 -15.55 -6.93 5.46
C VAL A 91 -14.96 -8.01 6.37
N GLU A 92 -15.37 -9.27 6.21
CA GLU A 92 -14.81 -10.39 6.98
C GLU A 92 -13.31 -10.55 6.70
N LEU A 93 -12.90 -10.56 5.43
CA LEU A 93 -11.51 -10.72 5.03
C LEU A 93 -10.61 -9.59 5.56
N HIS A 94 -11.05 -8.34 5.40
CA HIS A 94 -10.28 -7.20 5.92
C HIS A 94 -10.27 -7.16 7.46
N SER A 95 -11.35 -7.56 8.13
CA SER A 95 -11.38 -7.68 9.60
C SER A 95 -10.42 -8.75 10.10
N ASP A 96 -10.34 -9.89 9.41
CA ASP A 96 -9.34 -10.93 9.71
C ASP A 96 -7.93 -10.39 9.46
N ALA A 97 -7.71 -9.67 8.35
CA ALA A 97 -6.41 -9.07 8.03
C ALA A 97 -5.96 -8.07 9.10
N LEU A 98 -6.86 -7.21 9.59
CA LEU A 98 -6.60 -6.28 10.69
C LEU A 98 -6.20 -7.02 11.97
N SER A 99 -6.93 -8.07 12.33
CA SER A 99 -6.63 -8.86 13.53
C SER A 99 -5.29 -9.60 13.41
N ILE A 100 -5.04 -10.24 12.27
CA ILE A 100 -3.77 -10.95 11.99
C ILE A 100 -2.60 -9.97 12.05
N ALA A 101 -2.70 -8.82 11.37
CA ALA A 101 -1.63 -7.83 11.35
C ALA A 101 -1.33 -7.28 12.76
N SER A 102 -2.36 -7.02 13.55
CA SER A 102 -2.20 -6.61 14.95
C SER A 102 -1.51 -7.69 15.80
N ASP A 103 -1.92 -8.96 15.66
CA ASP A 103 -1.33 -10.11 16.39
C ASP A 103 0.13 -10.36 16.00
N MET A 104 0.52 -9.94 14.77
CA MET A 104 1.89 -10.00 14.28
C MET A 104 2.70 -8.71 14.58
N GLY A 105 2.14 -7.80 15.39
CA GLY A 105 2.84 -6.61 15.90
C GLY A 105 2.83 -5.39 14.97
N VAL A 106 2.11 -5.45 13.86
CA VAL A 106 2.00 -4.36 12.88
C VAL A 106 1.03 -3.28 13.36
N LYS A 107 1.25 -2.02 12.97
CA LYS A 107 0.44 -0.86 13.38
C LYS A 107 -0.27 -0.16 12.23
N THR A 108 0.16 -0.41 10.99
CA THR A 108 -0.43 0.16 9.77
C THR A 108 -0.71 -0.95 8.76
N ILE A 109 -1.83 -0.85 8.07
CA ILE A 109 -2.19 -1.77 7.00
C ILE A 109 -2.76 -0.97 5.82
N THR A 110 -2.14 -1.11 4.66
CA THR A 110 -2.64 -0.53 3.42
C THR A 110 -3.85 -1.30 2.94
N VAL A 111 -4.90 -0.56 2.55
CA VAL A 111 -6.15 -1.10 2.02
C VAL A 111 -6.53 -0.37 0.73
N HIS A 112 -6.71 -1.13 -0.35
CA HIS A 112 -7.19 -0.58 -1.61
C HIS A 112 -8.67 -0.18 -1.49
N VAL A 113 -8.97 1.06 -1.84
CA VAL A 113 -10.37 1.48 -1.97
C VAL A 113 -11.00 1.00 -3.29
N GLY A 114 -10.17 0.54 -4.23
CA GLY A 114 -10.55 0.05 -5.55
C GLY A 114 -10.44 1.13 -6.63
N THR A 115 -10.68 0.73 -7.87
CA THR A 115 -10.61 1.62 -9.03
C THR A 115 -11.94 1.68 -9.75
N ASP A 116 -12.33 2.86 -10.24
CA ASP A 116 -13.63 3.08 -10.91
C ASP A 116 -13.77 2.22 -12.18
N CYS A 117 -12.69 2.01 -12.92
CA CYS A 117 -12.72 1.29 -14.19
C CYS A 117 -13.06 -0.21 -14.06
N ILE A 118 -12.95 -0.79 -12.87
CA ILE A 118 -13.29 -2.21 -12.63
C ILE A 118 -14.81 -2.44 -12.60
N PHE A 119 -15.58 -1.41 -12.25
CA PHE A 119 -17.03 -1.45 -12.19
C PHE A 119 -17.64 -0.35 -13.07
N PRO A 120 -17.54 -0.49 -14.42
CA PRO A 120 -18.11 0.50 -15.32
C PRO A 120 -19.63 0.55 -15.16
N GLY A 121 -20.18 1.74 -15.19
CA GLY A 121 -21.64 1.97 -15.13
C GLY A 121 -22.19 2.36 -13.77
N ILE A 122 -21.38 2.40 -12.73
CA ILE A 122 -21.71 3.09 -11.47
C ILE A 122 -21.04 4.47 -11.40
N SER A 123 -21.69 5.40 -10.74
CA SER A 123 -21.18 6.77 -10.64
C SER A 123 -20.03 6.88 -9.64
N GLY A 124 -19.17 7.90 -9.81
CA GLY A 124 -18.12 8.20 -8.83
C GLY A 124 -18.67 8.42 -7.41
N ALA A 125 -19.85 9.05 -7.27
CA ALA A 125 -20.52 9.21 -5.98
C ALA A 125 -20.92 7.86 -5.35
N GLU A 126 -21.34 6.90 -6.18
CA GLU A 126 -21.71 5.55 -5.70
C GLU A 126 -20.46 4.75 -5.29
N HIS A 127 -19.35 4.88 -6.02
CA HIS A 127 -18.06 4.33 -5.59
C HIS A 127 -17.68 4.86 -4.21
N LEU A 128 -17.69 6.17 -4.01
CA LEU A 128 -17.33 6.79 -2.73
C LEU A 128 -18.28 6.37 -1.59
N GLU A 129 -19.57 6.26 -1.87
CA GLU A 129 -20.55 5.80 -0.86
C GLU A 129 -20.31 4.32 -0.49
N ASN A 130 -19.99 3.45 -1.45
CA ASN A 130 -19.65 2.05 -1.17
C ASN A 130 -18.39 1.98 -0.27
N ILE A 131 -17.34 2.72 -0.60
CA ILE A 131 -16.10 2.80 0.20
C ILE A 131 -16.41 3.30 1.61
N ARG A 132 -17.20 4.39 1.74
CA ARG A 132 -17.58 4.96 3.02
C ARG A 132 -18.27 3.92 3.91
N ARG A 133 -19.25 3.18 3.35
CA ARG A 133 -19.97 2.10 4.08
C ARG A 133 -19.07 0.97 4.53
N MET A 134 -18.06 0.64 3.73
CA MET A 134 -17.08 -0.38 4.08
C MET A 134 -16.19 0.09 5.22
N LEU A 135 -15.65 1.32 5.13
CA LEU A 135 -14.84 1.93 6.19
C LEU A 135 -15.64 2.04 7.52
N GLU A 136 -16.93 2.40 7.48
CA GLU A 136 -17.80 2.45 8.65
C GLU A 136 -17.89 1.10 9.39
N LYS A 137 -17.79 -0.02 8.65
CA LYS A 137 -17.79 -1.37 9.24
C LYS A 137 -16.41 -1.80 9.71
N LEU A 138 -15.33 -1.35 9.04
CA LEU A 138 -13.96 -1.79 9.34
C LEU A 138 -13.31 -0.98 10.47
N LEU A 139 -13.63 0.31 10.61
CA LEU A 139 -13.00 1.18 11.60
C LEU A 139 -13.17 0.69 13.05
N PRO A 140 -14.33 0.20 13.51
CA PRO A 140 -14.43 -0.37 14.85
C PRO A 140 -13.48 -1.57 15.09
N CYS A 141 -13.23 -2.37 14.06
CA CYS A 141 -12.25 -3.46 14.12
C CYS A 141 -10.82 -2.93 14.19
N ALA A 142 -10.50 -1.90 13.39
CA ALA A 142 -9.20 -1.23 13.39
C ALA A 142 -8.88 -0.62 14.77
N GLU A 143 -9.83 0.09 15.36
CA GLU A 143 -9.74 0.70 16.70
C GLU A 143 -9.55 -0.35 17.80
N LYS A 144 -10.35 -1.41 17.77
CA LYS A 144 -10.23 -2.54 18.72
C LYS A 144 -8.84 -3.19 18.66
N ASN A 145 -8.31 -3.38 17.48
CA ASN A 145 -7.01 -4.01 17.24
C ASN A 145 -5.84 -3.01 17.30
N LYS A 146 -6.10 -1.71 17.46
CA LYS A 146 -5.09 -0.64 17.49
C LYS A 146 -4.17 -0.66 16.26
N ILE A 147 -4.75 -0.87 15.09
CA ILE A 147 -4.08 -0.87 13.80
C ILE A 147 -4.76 0.14 12.86
N ALA A 148 -3.98 1.01 12.23
CA ALA A 148 -4.53 2.03 11.34
C ALA A 148 -4.75 1.47 9.93
N ILE A 149 -5.95 1.68 9.39
CA ILE A 149 -6.24 1.50 7.97
C ILE A 149 -5.65 2.69 7.21
N CYS A 150 -4.76 2.40 6.27
CA CYS A 150 -4.14 3.38 5.38
C CYS A 150 -4.71 3.21 3.98
N ILE A 151 -5.65 4.08 3.57
CA ILE A 151 -6.20 4.03 2.22
C ILE A 151 -5.22 4.68 1.24
N GLU A 152 -5.08 4.06 0.07
CA GLU A 152 -4.00 4.34 -0.87
C GLU A 152 -4.45 5.17 -2.06
N ASN A 153 -3.60 6.12 -2.49
CA ASN A 153 -3.77 6.78 -3.77
C ASN A 153 -3.36 5.82 -4.90
N ILE A 154 -4.33 5.50 -5.74
CA ILE A 154 -4.13 4.84 -7.02
C ILE A 154 -4.46 5.89 -8.10
N TRP A 155 -4.45 5.53 -9.36
CA TRP A 155 -4.63 6.50 -10.48
C TRP A 155 -6.08 6.66 -10.93
N SER A 156 -7.08 6.39 -10.11
CA SER A 156 -8.48 6.47 -10.52
C SER A 156 -9.26 7.53 -9.73
N PRO A 157 -10.41 8.01 -10.23
CA PRO A 157 -11.16 9.08 -9.57
C PRO A 157 -11.47 8.84 -8.10
N CYS A 158 -11.89 7.61 -7.72
CA CYS A 158 -12.30 7.33 -6.35
C CYS A 158 -11.14 7.24 -5.34
N ASN A 159 -9.90 7.21 -5.81
CA ASN A 159 -8.70 7.24 -4.97
C ASN A 159 -7.74 8.39 -5.31
N SER A 160 -8.25 9.43 -5.97
CA SER A 160 -7.55 10.71 -6.05
C SER A 160 -7.35 11.33 -4.66
N PRO A 161 -6.35 12.18 -4.44
CA PRO A 161 -6.15 12.87 -3.16
C PRO A 161 -7.41 13.54 -2.60
N GLU A 162 -8.22 14.15 -3.47
CA GLU A 162 -9.49 14.79 -3.10
C GLU A 162 -10.51 13.78 -2.59
N SER A 163 -10.64 12.64 -3.27
CA SER A 163 -11.55 11.56 -2.87
C SER A 163 -11.13 10.93 -1.55
N LEU A 164 -9.81 10.70 -1.36
CA LEU A 164 -9.29 10.17 -0.12
C LEU A 164 -9.48 11.15 1.05
N LEU A 165 -9.26 12.44 0.83
CA LEU A 165 -9.53 13.48 1.82
C LEU A 165 -11.01 13.58 2.18
N TYR A 166 -11.91 13.47 1.19
CA TYR A 166 -13.35 13.39 1.43
C TYR A 166 -13.68 12.20 2.36
N LEU A 167 -13.16 11.00 2.03
CA LEU A 167 -13.38 9.79 2.84
C LEU A 167 -12.83 9.95 4.26
N LYS A 168 -11.62 10.50 4.41
CA LYS A 168 -11.03 10.77 5.73
C LYS A 168 -11.90 11.72 6.57
N ASN A 169 -12.45 12.75 5.94
CA ASN A 169 -13.29 13.74 6.62
C ASN A 169 -14.67 13.19 7.02
N CYS A 170 -15.10 12.03 6.48
CA CYS A 170 -16.32 11.36 6.93
C CYS A 170 -16.17 10.70 8.32
N PHE A 171 -14.93 10.53 8.82
CA PHE A 171 -14.64 9.77 10.04
C PHE A 171 -13.65 10.52 10.95
N ASP A 172 -14.07 10.76 12.18
CA ASP A 172 -13.21 11.25 13.27
C ASP A 172 -12.53 10.06 13.95
N SER A 173 -11.51 9.48 13.27
CA SER A 173 -10.78 8.33 13.79
C SER A 173 -9.28 8.49 13.52
N ASP A 174 -8.48 8.25 14.55
CA ASP A 174 -7.02 8.17 14.43
C ASP A 174 -6.55 6.87 13.76
N TYR A 175 -7.45 5.92 13.55
CA TYR A 175 -7.17 4.64 12.89
C TYR A 175 -7.53 4.64 11.39
N LEU A 176 -7.78 5.82 10.81
CA LEU A 176 -7.88 6.02 9.37
C LEU A 176 -6.83 7.05 8.93
N GLY A 177 -5.96 6.66 8.05
CA GLY A 177 -4.95 7.51 7.44
C GLY A 177 -4.70 7.14 5.99
N PHE A 178 -3.58 7.59 5.45
CA PHE A 178 -3.22 7.38 4.06
C PHE A 178 -1.93 6.57 3.93
N CYS A 179 -1.93 5.70 2.92
CA CYS A 179 -0.72 5.23 2.26
C CYS A 179 -0.47 6.14 1.06
N TYR A 180 0.67 6.82 1.01
CA TYR A 180 1.09 7.55 -0.16
C TYR A 180 1.93 6.64 -1.05
N ASP A 181 1.42 6.31 -2.23
CA ASP A 181 2.17 5.59 -3.24
C ASP A 181 2.80 6.57 -4.24
N ALA A 182 4.13 6.53 -4.32
CA ALA A 182 4.94 7.45 -5.14
C ALA A 182 4.84 7.12 -6.64
N GLY A 183 4.77 5.83 -6.97
CA GLY A 183 4.65 5.39 -8.37
C GLY A 183 3.27 5.71 -8.94
N HIS A 184 2.21 5.48 -8.18
CA HIS A 184 0.85 5.85 -8.57
C HIS A 184 0.70 7.37 -8.73
N ALA A 185 1.27 8.15 -7.82
CA ALA A 185 1.29 9.62 -7.95
C ALA A 185 2.04 10.06 -9.22
N ASN A 186 3.16 9.39 -9.56
CA ASN A 186 3.93 9.69 -10.77
C ASN A 186 3.14 9.46 -12.06
N LEU A 187 2.23 8.48 -12.10
CA LEU A 187 1.32 8.27 -13.24
C LEU A 187 0.34 9.43 -13.42
N MET A 188 -0.02 10.12 -12.36
CA MET A 188 -0.96 11.24 -12.35
C MET A 188 -0.29 12.61 -12.37
N ASP A 189 1.05 12.67 -12.40
CA ASP A 189 1.79 13.93 -12.40
C ASP A 189 1.46 14.75 -13.64
N LYS A 190 0.94 15.96 -13.41
CA LYS A 190 0.56 16.93 -14.44
C LYS A 190 1.71 17.24 -15.40
N GLY A 191 2.94 17.26 -14.92
CA GLY A 191 4.12 17.54 -15.72
C GLY A 191 4.40 16.50 -16.80
N ARG A 192 3.88 15.28 -16.64
CA ARG A 192 4.09 14.18 -17.57
C ARG A 192 2.95 14.00 -18.58
N ASN A 193 1.71 14.18 -18.15
CA ASN A 193 0.49 14.27 -18.98
C ASN A 193 0.44 13.27 -20.15
N PHE A 194 0.64 12.00 -19.91
CA PHE A 194 0.54 10.98 -20.95
C PHE A 194 -0.91 10.63 -21.23
N ALA A 195 -1.48 11.20 -22.31
CA ALA A 195 -2.89 11.02 -22.67
C ALA A 195 -3.29 9.54 -22.94
N GLU A 196 -2.33 8.67 -23.17
CA GLU A 196 -2.53 7.24 -23.50
C GLU A 196 -2.05 6.31 -22.38
N CYS A 197 -1.68 6.83 -21.20
CA CYS A 197 -1.29 5.99 -20.08
C CYS A 197 -2.49 5.25 -19.47
N ASN A 198 -2.24 4.12 -18.79
CA ASN A 198 -3.27 3.33 -18.13
C ASN A 198 -4.12 4.14 -17.14
N ALA A 199 -3.51 5.11 -16.48
CA ALA A 199 -4.20 6.03 -15.59
C ALA A 199 -5.28 6.83 -16.33
N ALA A 200 -4.93 7.44 -17.48
CA ALA A 200 -5.89 8.21 -18.28
C ALA A 200 -7.08 7.35 -18.75
N ASP A 201 -6.84 6.09 -19.11
CA ASP A 201 -7.92 5.19 -19.49
C ASP A 201 -8.89 4.92 -18.35
N CYS A 202 -8.40 4.78 -17.13
CA CYS A 202 -9.26 4.58 -15.97
C CYS A 202 -10.24 5.74 -15.76
N TRP A 203 -9.79 6.98 -15.94
CA TRP A 203 -10.65 8.17 -15.88
C TRP A 203 -11.68 8.19 -17.01
N ARG A 204 -11.27 7.85 -18.24
CA ARG A 204 -12.19 7.76 -19.39
C ARG A 204 -13.28 6.70 -19.18
N PHE A 205 -12.93 5.53 -18.61
CA PHE A 205 -13.91 4.49 -18.24
C PHE A 205 -14.89 4.96 -17.18
N ALA A 206 -14.46 5.81 -16.27
CA ALA A 206 -15.33 6.46 -15.28
C ALA A 206 -16.20 7.58 -15.89
N GLY A 207 -16.06 7.87 -17.20
CA GLY A 207 -16.84 8.87 -17.93
C GLY A 207 -16.37 10.31 -17.68
N VAL A 208 -15.17 10.51 -17.17
CA VAL A 208 -14.58 11.84 -16.90
C VAL A 208 -13.19 11.96 -17.52
N GLY A 209 -12.75 13.20 -17.78
CA GLY A 209 -11.39 13.45 -18.23
C GLY A 209 -10.37 13.31 -17.10
N PRO A 210 -9.13 12.87 -17.39
CA PRO A 210 -8.08 12.77 -16.38
C PRO A 210 -7.85 14.13 -15.67
N GLN A 211 -7.79 14.09 -14.34
CA GLN A 211 -7.44 15.22 -13.51
C GLN A 211 -6.01 15.02 -13.03
N TRP A 212 -5.07 15.59 -13.77
CA TRP A 212 -3.65 15.48 -13.47
C TRP A 212 -3.31 16.22 -12.16
N GLU A 213 -2.47 15.57 -11.34
CA GLU A 213 -2.16 16.03 -10.00
C GLU A 213 -0.65 15.91 -9.72
N ASN A 214 0.00 17.01 -9.42
CA ASN A 214 1.44 17.06 -9.10
C ASN A 214 1.75 17.43 -7.65
N ALA A 215 0.73 17.55 -6.81
CA ALA A 215 0.84 17.88 -5.39
C ALA A 215 0.11 16.84 -4.51
N ALA A 216 0.06 15.58 -4.97
CA ALA A 216 -0.66 14.53 -4.27
C ALA A 216 -0.13 14.34 -2.85
N LEU A 217 1.20 14.29 -2.67
CA LEU A 217 1.81 14.13 -1.35
C LEU A 217 1.50 15.31 -0.44
N GLU A 218 1.64 16.55 -0.92
CA GLU A 218 1.38 17.76 -0.14
C GLU A 218 -0.06 17.79 0.40
N LYS A 219 -1.03 17.40 -0.42
CA LYS A 219 -2.44 17.32 -0.03
C LYS A 219 -2.69 16.23 1.02
N MET A 220 -2.04 15.08 0.86
CA MET A 220 -2.21 13.92 1.73
C MET A 220 -1.40 14.01 3.03
N LEU A 221 -0.32 14.81 3.05
CA LEU A 221 0.74 14.82 4.06
C LEU A 221 0.26 14.81 5.52
N PRO A 222 -0.78 15.58 5.93
CA PRO A 222 -1.24 15.59 7.32
C PRO A 222 -1.76 14.24 7.83
N HIS A 223 -2.12 13.33 6.92
CA HIS A 223 -2.74 12.05 7.22
C HIS A 223 -1.92 10.84 6.77
N VAL A 224 -0.76 11.05 6.13
CA VAL A 224 0.13 9.96 5.69
C VAL A 224 0.70 9.23 6.89
N MET A 225 0.44 7.92 6.96
CA MET A 225 0.92 7.03 8.03
C MET A 225 1.93 6.01 7.52
N THR A 226 1.83 5.61 6.27
CA THR A 226 2.79 4.78 5.55
C THR A 226 2.92 5.27 4.11
N CYS A 227 3.89 4.78 3.37
CA CYS A 227 4.05 5.10 1.97
C CYS A 227 4.62 3.89 1.22
N HIS A 228 4.27 3.76 -0.05
CA HIS A 228 4.86 2.83 -0.99
C HIS A 228 5.84 3.58 -1.91
N LEU A 229 7.07 3.11 -1.95
CA LEU A 229 8.13 3.72 -2.74
C LEU A 229 8.66 2.71 -3.75
N HIS A 230 8.41 2.97 -5.00
CA HIS A 230 8.91 2.29 -6.18
C HIS A 230 8.99 3.28 -7.32
N ASP A 231 9.67 2.93 -8.40
CA ASP A 231 9.80 3.80 -9.55
C ASP A 231 8.98 3.29 -10.75
N ASN A 232 8.70 4.17 -11.67
CA ASN A 232 8.15 3.88 -12.99
C ASN A 232 8.47 5.01 -13.97
N ASP A 233 8.11 4.81 -15.23
CA ASP A 233 8.36 5.78 -16.30
C ASP A 233 7.30 6.92 -16.40
N GLY A 234 6.31 6.92 -15.52
CA GLY A 234 5.14 7.82 -15.56
C GLY A 234 4.06 7.38 -16.55
N PHE A 235 4.21 6.22 -17.20
CA PHE A 235 3.28 5.69 -18.18
C PHE A 235 2.59 4.40 -17.70
N SER A 236 3.37 3.50 -17.11
CA SER A 236 2.90 2.19 -16.63
C SER A 236 3.32 1.96 -15.18
N ASP A 237 2.44 1.34 -14.40
CA ASP A 237 2.71 0.95 -13.02
C ASP A 237 3.61 -0.28 -12.97
N THR A 238 4.92 -0.05 -13.08
CA THR A 238 5.90 -1.12 -13.23
C THR A 238 6.53 -1.60 -11.92
N HIS A 239 6.40 -0.87 -10.81
CA HIS A 239 7.10 -1.15 -9.55
C HIS A 239 8.60 -1.41 -9.73
N SER A 240 9.25 -0.61 -10.56
CA SER A 240 10.66 -0.76 -10.89
C SER A 240 11.60 -0.27 -9.78
N GLY A 241 12.88 -0.59 -9.92
CA GLY A 241 13.91 -0.20 -8.94
C GLY A 241 14.03 1.31 -8.80
N ILE A 242 14.30 1.77 -7.59
CA ILE A 242 14.49 3.19 -7.26
C ILE A 242 15.57 3.81 -8.15
N GLY A 243 15.26 4.97 -8.76
CA GLY A 243 16.16 5.71 -9.62
C GLY A 243 16.26 5.18 -11.05
N THR A 244 15.41 4.22 -11.46
CA THR A 244 15.39 3.70 -12.84
C THR A 244 14.28 4.31 -13.69
N GLY A 245 13.39 5.08 -13.10
CA GLY A 245 12.27 5.74 -13.76
C GLY A 245 12.31 7.25 -13.63
N THR A 246 11.17 7.84 -13.34
CA THR A 246 10.96 9.29 -13.37
C THR A 246 10.37 9.87 -12.08
N VAL A 247 10.20 9.06 -11.02
CA VAL A 247 9.73 9.54 -9.72
C VAL A 247 10.76 10.50 -9.12
N ASP A 248 10.34 11.69 -8.69
CA ASP A 248 11.22 12.68 -8.06
C ASP A 248 11.40 12.42 -6.57
N PHE A 249 12.23 11.44 -6.23
CA PHE A 249 12.54 11.11 -4.83
C PHE A 249 13.22 12.25 -4.09
N ASN A 250 13.93 13.17 -4.78
CA ASN A 250 14.56 14.33 -4.15
C ASN A 250 13.51 15.31 -3.59
N HIS A 251 12.33 15.37 -4.22
CA HIS A 251 11.20 16.14 -3.72
C HIS A 251 10.41 15.36 -2.66
N ILE A 252 10.12 14.09 -2.91
CA ILE A 252 9.22 13.27 -2.09
C ILE A 252 9.82 12.95 -0.72
N ILE A 253 11.09 12.52 -0.64
CA ILE A 253 11.67 12.05 0.61
C ILE A 253 11.73 13.13 1.71
N PRO A 254 12.19 14.37 1.45
CA PRO A 254 12.12 15.43 2.45
C PRO A 254 10.70 15.74 2.95
N LEU A 255 9.70 15.69 2.07
CA LEU A 255 8.30 15.87 2.45
C LEU A 255 7.81 14.74 3.36
N LEU A 256 8.09 13.49 3.02
CA LEU A 256 7.74 12.33 3.86
C LEU A 256 8.36 12.44 5.27
N TYR A 257 9.61 12.92 5.39
CA TYR A 257 10.20 13.17 6.72
C TYR A 257 9.48 14.26 7.52
N SER A 258 8.78 15.17 6.86
CA SER A 258 7.95 16.19 7.51
C SER A 258 6.53 15.70 7.87
N ALA A 259 6.11 14.54 7.37
CA ALA A 259 4.79 13.99 7.64
C ALA A 259 4.62 13.65 9.13
N PRO A 260 3.63 14.25 9.83
CA PRO A 260 3.56 14.18 11.29
C PRO A 260 3.19 12.77 11.80
N LYS A 261 2.50 11.99 10.98
CA LYS A 261 1.97 10.67 11.36
C LYS A 261 2.73 9.49 10.72
N LEU A 262 3.73 9.75 9.87
CA LEU A 262 4.47 8.69 9.16
C LEU A 262 5.17 7.75 10.14
N GLN A 263 4.91 6.45 10.02
CA GLN A 263 5.43 5.40 10.88
C GLN A 263 6.56 4.62 10.23
N CYS A 264 6.51 4.40 8.91
CA CYS A 264 7.53 3.70 8.14
C CYS A 264 7.56 4.16 6.68
N MET A 265 8.65 3.82 5.99
CA MET A 265 8.76 3.89 4.54
C MET A 265 8.86 2.47 4.01
N HIS A 266 7.99 2.12 3.08
CA HIS A 266 7.82 0.79 2.53
C HIS A 266 8.33 0.75 1.08
N SER A 267 9.33 -0.09 0.81
CA SER A 267 9.78 -0.37 -0.56
C SER A 267 8.85 -1.37 -1.20
N GLU A 268 8.14 -0.95 -2.24
CA GLU A 268 7.23 -1.82 -3.00
C GLU A 268 7.77 -2.18 -4.39
N VAL A 269 9.09 -2.17 -4.52
CA VAL A 269 9.78 -2.62 -5.74
C VAL A 269 9.55 -4.11 -5.94
N LYS A 270 9.05 -4.51 -7.11
CA LYS A 270 8.90 -5.93 -7.51
C LYS A 270 10.25 -6.48 -7.97
N SER A 271 11.14 -6.74 -7.00
CA SER A 271 12.52 -7.14 -7.23
C SER A 271 12.66 -8.42 -8.06
N GLU A 272 11.72 -9.35 -7.92
CA GLU A 272 11.66 -10.62 -8.65
C GLU A 272 11.37 -10.41 -10.13
N VAL A 273 10.43 -9.50 -10.44
CA VAL A 273 10.04 -9.17 -11.81
C VAL A 273 11.17 -8.46 -12.56
N HIS A 274 11.88 -7.58 -11.85
CA HIS A 274 12.96 -6.77 -12.42
C HIS A 274 14.34 -7.40 -12.26
N ASN A 275 14.43 -8.63 -11.71
CA ASN A 275 15.69 -9.33 -11.43
C ASN A 275 16.68 -8.48 -10.60
N ILE A 276 16.17 -7.76 -9.58
CA ILE A 276 16.98 -6.93 -8.69
C ILE A 276 17.39 -7.79 -7.49
N PRO A 277 18.70 -8.01 -7.25
CA PRO A 277 19.15 -8.72 -6.05
C PRO A 277 18.73 -8.00 -4.78
N ILE A 278 18.31 -8.74 -3.75
CA ILE A 278 17.83 -8.19 -2.45
C ILE A 278 18.87 -7.24 -1.83
N LYS A 279 20.16 -7.58 -1.92
CA LYS A 279 21.23 -6.70 -1.46
C LYS A 279 21.22 -5.33 -2.16
N LYS A 280 20.98 -5.31 -3.48
CA LYS A 280 20.88 -4.07 -4.26
C LYS A 280 19.62 -3.30 -3.90
N LEU A 281 18.47 -3.98 -3.83
CA LEU A 281 17.21 -3.39 -3.39
C LEU A 281 17.36 -2.65 -2.06
N CYS A 282 17.92 -3.32 -1.05
CA CYS A 282 18.13 -2.72 0.28
C CYS A 282 19.12 -1.55 0.25
N ALA A 283 20.19 -1.65 -0.55
CA ALA A 283 21.19 -0.58 -0.68
C ALA A 283 20.60 0.67 -1.34
N ASP A 284 19.91 0.50 -2.47
CA ASP A 284 19.29 1.60 -3.21
C ASP A 284 18.21 2.30 -2.36
N PHE A 285 17.37 1.52 -1.66
CA PHE A 285 16.31 2.07 -0.82
C PHE A 285 16.86 2.82 0.39
N LYS A 286 17.92 2.30 1.03
CA LYS A 286 18.63 3.02 2.10
C LYS A 286 19.27 4.30 1.59
N ALA A 287 19.85 4.28 0.40
CA ALA A 287 20.51 5.45 -0.18
C ALA A 287 19.53 6.58 -0.50
N VAL A 288 18.39 6.27 -1.13
CA VAL A 288 17.38 7.28 -1.50
C VAL A 288 16.67 7.87 -0.27
N THR A 289 16.50 7.07 0.77
CA THR A 289 15.83 7.51 2.02
C THR A 289 16.80 8.13 3.05
N ALA A 290 18.09 8.21 2.74
CA ALA A 290 19.05 8.90 3.58
C ALA A 290 18.92 10.43 3.40
N VAL A 291 18.63 11.17 4.48
CA VAL A 291 18.51 12.65 4.52
C VAL A 291 19.56 13.23 5.45
#